data_f81029d4ce85c4536a08027026b04719
#
_entry.id   f81029d4ce85c4536a08027026b04719
#
_cell.length_a   1.000
_cell.length_b   1.000
_cell.length_c   1.000
_cell.angle_alpha   90.00
_cell.angle_beta   90.00
_cell.angle_gamma   90.00
#
_symmetry.space_group_name_H-M   'P 1'
#
loop_
_entity.id
_entity.type
_entity.pdbx_description
1 polymer ?
#
loop_
_entity_poly.entity_id
_entity_poly.type
_entity_poly.pdbx_seq_one_letter_code
_entity_poly.pdbx_strand_id
1 'polypeptide(L)' 'MTYDEMVRHLLETYPPDRYRGDELMDYITAEIEAAEARGAITPEIREKVNRYFGVTSSEHGGPG' A
#
# COMPACT_ATOMS: atom_id res chain seq x y z
N MET A 1 -11.34 2.24 6.72
CA MET A 1 -11.21 0.93 6.05
C MET A 1 -10.42 -0.02 6.90
N THR A 2 -10.83 -1.28 6.88
CA THR A 2 -10.03 -2.31 7.52
C THR A 2 -8.89 -2.73 6.58
N TYR A 3 -8.01 -3.54 7.12
CA TYR A 3 -6.92 -4.10 6.33
C TYR A 3 -7.45 -4.85 5.09
N ASP A 4 -8.44 -5.73 5.30
CA ASP A 4 -8.98 -6.51 4.20
C ASP A 4 -9.63 -5.61 3.14
N GLU A 5 -10.35 -4.60 3.58
CA GLU A 5 -10.99 -3.68 2.67
C GLU A 5 -9.96 -2.92 1.83
N MET A 6 -8.89 -2.50 2.47
CA MET A 6 -7.87 -1.75 1.75
C MET A 6 -7.15 -2.63 0.73
N VAL A 7 -6.81 -3.86 1.11
CA VAL A 7 -6.17 -4.77 0.17
C VAL A 7 -7.07 -5.04 -1.02
N ARG A 8 -8.35 -5.29 -0.77
CA ARG A 8 -9.30 -5.54 -1.85
C ARG A 8 -9.43 -4.33 -2.76
N HIS A 9 -9.51 -3.15 -2.16
CA HIS A 9 -9.61 -1.92 -2.94
C HIS A 9 -8.42 -1.76 -3.87
N LEU A 10 -7.22 -2.02 -3.37
CA LEU A 10 -6.02 -1.88 -4.18
C LEU A 10 -5.97 -2.91 -5.30
N LEU A 11 -6.36 -4.15 -5.00
CA LEU A 11 -6.34 -5.18 -6.04
C LEU A 11 -7.37 -4.91 -7.13
N GLU A 12 -8.48 -4.30 -6.78
CA GLU A 12 -9.49 -3.95 -7.77
C GLU A 12 -9.11 -2.73 -8.57
N THR A 13 -8.48 -1.76 -7.92
CA THR A 13 -8.10 -0.52 -8.59
C THR A 13 -6.86 -0.71 -9.47
N TYR A 14 -5.91 -1.51 -9.00
CA TYR A 14 -4.66 -1.75 -9.71
C TYR A 14 -4.43 -3.25 -9.85
N PRO A 15 -5.17 -3.92 -10.75
CA PRO A 15 -5.03 -5.37 -10.90
C PRO A 15 -3.61 -5.75 -11.34
N PRO A 16 -3.05 -6.80 -10.74
CA PRO A 16 -1.66 -7.18 -11.07
C PRO A 16 -1.45 -7.60 -12.50
N ASP A 17 -2.50 -7.99 -13.21
CA ASP A 17 -2.35 -8.35 -14.61
C ASP A 17 -2.28 -7.13 -15.51
N ARG A 18 -2.59 -5.94 -15.01
CA ARG A 18 -2.46 -4.71 -15.76
C ARG A 18 -1.31 -3.86 -15.32
N TYR A 19 -0.97 -3.90 -14.04
CA TYR A 19 0.08 -3.07 -13.46
C TYR A 19 1.13 -3.98 -12.87
N ARG A 20 2.38 -3.76 -13.20
CA ARG A 20 3.47 -4.63 -12.78
C ARG A 20 4.69 -3.86 -12.35
N GLY A 21 5.51 -4.51 -11.55
CA GLY A 21 6.81 -3.98 -11.19
C GLY A 21 6.75 -2.68 -10.46
N ASP A 22 7.67 -1.81 -10.78
CA ASP A 22 7.80 -0.54 -10.08
C ASP A 22 6.57 0.33 -10.28
N GLU A 23 5.96 0.25 -11.44
CA GLU A 23 4.78 1.05 -11.72
C GLU A 23 3.66 0.69 -10.76
N LEU A 24 3.44 -0.61 -10.56
CA LEU A 24 2.41 -1.07 -9.63
C LEU A 24 2.73 -0.60 -8.22
N MET A 25 3.99 -0.71 -7.82
CA MET A 25 4.40 -0.29 -6.48
C MET A 25 4.19 1.19 -6.28
N ASP A 26 4.48 2.00 -7.28
CA ASP A 26 4.30 3.44 -7.18
C ASP A 26 2.84 3.80 -6.99
N TYR A 27 1.96 3.18 -7.77
CA TYR A 27 0.52 3.45 -7.64
C TYR A 27 0.00 3.01 -6.29
N ILE A 28 0.40 1.83 -5.85
CA ILE A 28 -0.07 1.30 -4.57
C ILE A 28 0.42 2.18 -3.42
N THR A 29 1.68 2.57 -3.46
CA THR A 29 2.23 3.42 -2.41
C THR A 29 1.49 4.76 -2.34
N ALA A 30 1.24 5.36 -3.49
CA ALA A 30 0.55 6.65 -3.53
C ALA A 30 -0.87 6.52 -2.99
N GLU A 31 -1.54 5.44 -3.34
CA GLU A 31 -2.92 5.24 -2.88
C GLU A 31 -2.96 5.01 -1.36
N ILE A 32 -2.02 4.24 -0.84
CA ILE A 32 -1.96 3.98 0.58
C ILE A 32 -1.70 5.27 1.34
N GLU A 33 -0.77 6.08 0.86
CA GLU A 33 -0.47 7.34 1.53
C GLU A 33 -1.66 8.29 1.48
N ALA A 34 -2.36 8.33 0.36
CA ALA A 34 -3.54 9.17 0.25
C ALA A 34 -4.64 8.70 1.19
N ALA A 35 -4.82 7.39 1.31
CA ALA A 35 -5.84 6.85 2.21
C ALA A 35 -5.53 7.19 3.66
N GLU A 36 -4.27 7.10 4.05
CA GLU A 36 -3.89 7.47 5.40
C GLU A 36 -4.08 8.97 5.64
N ALA A 37 -3.72 9.78 4.67
CA ALA A 37 -3.81 11.22 4.80
C ALA A 37 -5.24 11.69 4.99
N ARG A 38 -6.19 11.02 4.36
CA ARG A 38 -7.59 11.41 4.50
C ARG A 38 -8.29 10.67 5.65
N GLY A 39 -7.54 9.89 6.42
CA GLY A 39 -8.09 9.20 7.57
C GLY A 39 -8.85 7.93 7.26
N ALA A 40 -8.74 7.41 6.05
CA ALA A 40 -9.43 6.19 5.68
C ALA A 40 -8.79 4.95 6.31
N ILE A 41 -7.51 5.00 6.59
CA ILE A 41 -6.80 3.91 7.26
C ILE A 41 -5.91 4.50 8.35
N THR A 42 -5.57 3.65 9.31
CA THR A 42 -4.66 4.04 10.39
C THR A 42 -3.23 3.70 9.99
N PRO A 43 -2.24 4.26 10.69
CA PRO A 43 -0.85 3.89 10.42
C PRO A 43 -0.59 2.39 10.57
N GLU A 44 -1.29 1.73 11.49
CA GLU A 44 -1.13 0.29 11.66
C GLU A 44 -1.61 -0.46 10.43
N ILE A 45 -2.76 -0.06 9.91
CA ILE A 45 -3.29 -0.69 8.70
C ILE A 45 -2.37 -0.41 7.53
N ARG A 46 -1.86 0.81 7.43
CA ARG A 46 -0.92 1.17 6.37
C ARG A 46 0.28 0.24 6.37
N GLU A 47 0.85 -0.02 7.52
CA GLU A 47 2.02 -0.89 7.60
C GLU A 47 1.70 -2.31 7.18
N LYS A 48 0.55 -2.81 7.58
CA LYS A 48 0.16 -4.16 7.22
C LYS A 48 -0.08 -4.29 5.72
N VAL A 49 -0.70 -3.29 5.12
CA VAL A 49 -0.95 -3.31 3.69
C VAL A 49 0.36 -3.18 2.92
N ASN A 50 1.26 -2.33 3.38
CA ASN A 50 2.57 -2.22 2.76
C ASN A 50 3.29 -3.56 2.77
N ARG A 51 3.22 -4.26 3.88
CA ARG A 51 3.87 -5.56 4.00
C ARG A 51 3.25 -6.58 3.07
N TYR A 52 1.93 -6.53 2.93
CA TYR A 52 1.25 -7.45 2.04
C TYR A 52 1.73 -7.30 0.60
N PHE A 53 1.90 -6.07 0.14
CA PHE A 53 2.31 -5.82 -1.23
C PHE A 53 3.82 -5.78 -1.40
N GLY A 54 4.58 -5.90 -0.32
CA GLY A 54 6.03 -5.86 -0.42
C GLY A 54 6.59 -4.46 -0.59
N VAL A 55 5.82 -3.45 -0.28
CA VAL A 55 6.30 -2.07 -0.32
C VAL A 55 7.16 -1.84 0.90
N THR A 56 8.44 -1.55 0.70
CA THR A 56 9.27 -1.24 1.82
C THR A 56 9.19 0.24 2.05
N SER A 57 8.77 0.60 3.18
CA SER A 57 8.87 1.98 3.51
C SER A 57 10.19 2.21 3.94
N SER A 58 10.77 2.87 3.40
CA SER A 58 11.98 3.24 3.57
C SER A 58 12.48 3.55 4.79
N GLU A 59 12.17 3.47 5.55
CA GLU A 59 12.81 3.74 6.55
C GLU A 59 13.53 2.95 7.08
N HIS A 60 13.77 2.69 6.98
CA HIS A 60 14.42 2.21 7.49
C HIS A 60 15.16 1.81 7.34
N GLY A 61 15.09 2.05 7.22
CA GLY A 61 15.96 1.71 7.02
C GLY A 61 16.92 1.19 7.67
N GLY A 62 17.24 1.03 7.84
CA GLY A 62 18.04 0.64 8.27
C GLY A 62 18.76 0.11 8.55
N PRO A 63 19.28 -0.11 8.81
CA PRO A 63 20.17 -0.57 8.89
C PRO A 63 20.19 -1.47 8.81
N GLY A 64 19.92 -1.46 8.66
CA GLY A 64 20.05 -2.23 8.51
C GLY A 64 20.29 -2.68 8.60
#